data_cdf935c25b05966776bc97377931bcdd
#
_entry.id   cdf935c25b05966776bc97377931bcdd
#
_cell.length_a   1.000
_cell.length_b   1.000
_cell.length_c   1.000
_cell.angle_alpha   90.00
_cell.angle_beta   90.00
_cell.angle_gamma   90.00
#
_symmetry.space_group_name_H-M   'P 1'
#
loop_
_entity.id
_entity.type
_entity.pdbx_description
1 polymer ?
#
loop_
_entity_poly.entity_id
_entity_poly.type
_entity_poly.pdbx_seq_one_letter_code
_entity_poly.pdbx_strand_id
1 'polypeptide(L)'
;MEINKTSKFTKSAKRLAKRYKKFTNDLITLNNELQNGVKTSIDLGDNFYKIRLKNSSNLSGKSGGFRVVYFLKTNENEIYLLDIYSKNDVSNISKDKLIQLAKASHLIQ
;
A
#
# COMPACT_ATOMS: atom_id res chain seq x y z
N MET A 1 6.70 4.11 14.80
CA MET A 1 6.42 3.00 13.88
C MET A 1 7.31 3.12 12.65
N GLU A 2 7.96 2.05 12.29
CA GLU A 2 8.83 2.03 11.11
C GLU A 2 8.04 1.55 9.89
N ILE A 3 8.18 2.27 8.77
CA ILE A 3 7.50 1.94 7.52
C ILE A 3 8.57 1.54 6.49
N ASN A 4 8.49 0.31 6.02
CA ASN A 4 9.43 -0.27 5.08
C ASN A 4 8.76 -0.51 3.73
N LYS A 5 9.51 -0.30 2.65
CA LYS A 5 9.04 -0.53 1.28
C LYS A 5 9.68 -1.80 0.74
N THR A 6 8.85 -2.73 0.27
CA THR A 6 9.37 -3.93 -0.40
C THR A 6 9.75 -3.60 -1.85
N SER A 7 10.49 -4.50 -2.48
CA SER A 7 10.89 -4.34 -3.89
C SER A 7 9.68 -4.21 -4.81
N LYS A 8 8.65 -5.00 -4.58
CA LYS A 8 7.43 -4.95 -5.39
C LYS A 8 6.73 -3.59 -5.25
N PHE A 9 6.61 -3.09 -4.03
CA PHE A 9 6.03 -1.77 -3.80
C PHE A 9 6.81 -0.69 -4.55
N THR A 10 8.13 -0.71 -4.43
CA THR A 10 9.00 0.29 -5.08
C THR A 10 8.84 0.28 -6.60
N LYS A 11 8.77 -0.92 -7.21
CA LYS A 11 8.57 -1.03 -8.66
C LYS A 11 7.22 -0.47 -9.10
N SER A 12 6.17 -0.81 -8.37
CA SER A 12 4.83 -0.31 -8.64
C SER A 12 4.75 1.21 -8.48
N ALA A 13 5.36 1.73 -7.42
CA ALA A 13 5.38 3.17 -7.15
C ALA A 13 6.10 3.94 -8.27
N LYS A 14 7.21 3.42 -8.77
CA LYS A 14 7.93 4.05 -9.89
C LYS A 14 7.06 4.15 -11.15
N ARG A 15 6.31 3.09 -11.46
CA ARG A 15 5.40 3.11 -12.60
C ARG A 15 4.30 4.16 -12.44
N LEU A 16 3.71 4.22 -11.25
CA LEU A 16 2.65 5.18 -10.98
C LEU A 16 3.15 6.61 -10.98
N ALA A 17 4.37 6.85 -10.50
CA ALA A 17 4.98 8.18 -10.51
C ALA A 17 5.15 8.73 -11.94
N LYS A 18 5.37 7.85 -12.92
CA LYS A 18 5.48 8.25 -14.33
C LYS A 18 4.13 8.64 -14.92
N ARG A 19 3.04 8.02 -14.45
CA ARG A 19 1.68 8.27 -14.95
C ARG A 19 1.02 9.46 -14.28
N TYR A 20 1.30 9.67 -12.99
CA TYR A 20 0.57 10.63 -12.16
C TYR A 20 1.52 11.66 -11.58
N LYS A 21 1.38 12.90 -12.01
CA LYS A 21 2.31 13.99 -11.68
C LYS A 21 2.39 14.29 -10.19
N LYS A 22 1.29 14.09 -9.46
CA LYS A 22 1.21 14.40 -8.03
C LYS A 22 1.43 13.17 -7.15
N PHE A 23 1.91 12.07 -7.71
CA PHE A 23 2.05 10.81 -7.00
C PHE A 23 2.96 10.93 -5.77
N THR A 24 4.06 11.69 -5.88
CA THR A 24 4.98 11.90 -4.76
C THR A 24 4.25 12.52 -3.56
N ASN A 25 3.36 13.49 -3.80
CA ASN A 25 2.56 14.10 -2.74
C ASN A 25 1.63 13.07 -2.10
N ASP A 26 1.07 12.16 -2.90
CA ASP A 26 0.19 11.11 -2.39
C ASP A 26 0.95 10.12 -1.51
N LEU A 27 2.21 9.82 -1.84
CA LEU A 27 3.06 8.96 -1.00
C LEU A 27 3.37 9.63 0.34
N ILE A 28 3.58 10.94 0.36
CA ILE A 28 3.80 11.68 1.59
C ILE A 28 2.54 11.59 2.47
N THR A 29 1.36 11.75 1.86
CA THR A 29 0.09 11.59 2.57
C THR A 29 -0.05 10.20 3.16
N LEU A 30 0.28 9.16 2.39
CA LEU A 30 0.26 7.78 2.86
C LEU A 30 1.13 7.60 4.08
N ASN A 31 2.37 8.08 4.02
CA ASN A 31 3.30 7.96 5.14
C ASN A 31 2.76 8.63 6.39
N ASN A 32 2.20 9.83 6.25
CA ASN A 32 1.62 10.57 7.38
C ASN A 32 0.42 9.83 7.98
N GLU A 33 -0.47 9.30 7.14
CA GLU A 33 -1.62 8.53 7.61
C GLU A 33 -1.17 7.29 8.39
N LEU A 34 -0.17 6.56 7.88
CA LEU A 34 0.32 5.36 8.54
C LEU A 34 1.01 5.68 9.87
N GLN A 35 1.78 6.78 9.94
CA GLN A 35 2.44 7.20 11.19
C GLN A 35 1.45 7.64 12.25
N ASN A 36 0.31 8.22 11.85
CA ASN A 36 -0.68 8.75 12.77
C ASN A 36 -1.74 7.73 13.18
N GLY A 37 -1.58 6.46 12.80
CA GLY A 37 -2.53 5.42 13.14
C GLY A 37 -3.76 5.46 12.25
N VAL A 38 -3.72 4.73 11.16
CA VAL A 38 -4.80 4.73 10.16
C VAL A 38 -6.05 4.07 10.72
N LYS A 39 -7.16 4.81 10.76
CA LYS A 39 -8.46 4.30 11.21
C LYS A 39 -9.28 3.70 10.08
N THR A 40 -8.85 3.86 8.82
CA THR A 40 -9.61 3.46 7.64
C THR A 40 -9.05 2.23 6.93
N SER A 41 -8.03 1.58 7.50
CA SER A 41 -7.49 0.34 6.95
C SER A 41 -8.49 -0.80 7.09
N ILE A 42 -8.55 -1.64 6.06
CA ILE A 42 -9.35 -2.85 6.06
C ILE A 42 -8.45 -4.00 6.47
N ASP A 43 -8.83 -4.72 7.53
CA ASP A 43 -8.13 -5.91 8.00
C ASP A 43 -8.47 -7.07 7.07
N LEU A 44 -7.45 -7.64 6.43
CA LEU A 44 -7.60 -8.76 5.51
C LEU A 44 -7.27 -10.11 6.16
N GLY A 45 -6.97 -10.11 7.46
CA GLY A 45 -6.55 -11.30 8.18
C GLY A 45 -5.04 -11.52 8.12
N ASP A 46 -4.51 -12.26 9.09
CA ASP A 46 -3.09 -12.64 9.18
C ASP A 46 -2.13 -11.45 9.10
N ASN A 47 -2.54 -10.31 9.66
CA ASN A 47 -1.76 -9.07 9.69
C ASN A 47 -1.60 -8.40 8.34
N PHE A 48 -2.42 -8.76 7.36
CA PHE A 48 -2.51 -8.06 6.08
C PHE A 48 -3.60 -7.01 6.13
N TYR A 49 -3.32 -5.85 5.54
CA TYR A 49 -4.23 -4.71 5.54
C TYR A 49 -4.27 -4.05 4.18
N LYS A 50 -5.36 -3.37 3.91
CA LYS A 50 -5.53 -2.57 2.70
C LYS A 50 -6.02 -1.18 3.09
N ILE A 51 -5.45 -0.15 2.47
CA ILE A 51 -5.86 1.24 2.68
C ILE A 51 -6.12 1.89 1.32
N ARG A 52 -7.11 2.77 1.29
CA ARG A 52 -7.40 3.60 0.13
C ARG A 52 -6.59 4.88 0.23
N LEU A 53 -5.99 5.27 -0.90
CA LEU A 53 -5.21 6.49 -0.99
C LEU A 53 -5.73 7.33 -2.14
N LYS A 54 -5.99 8.60 -1.88
CA LYS A 54 -6.47 9.53 -2.91
C LYS A 54 -5.41 9.68 -4.00
N ASN A 55 -5.84 9.72 -5.27
CA ASN A 55 -4.99 10.09 -6.38
C ASN A 55 -5.20 11.58 -6.65
N SER A 56 -4.26 12.42 -6.22
CA SER A 56 -4.33 13.87 -6.35
C SER A 56 -4.20 14.35 -7.79
N SER A 57 -3.79 13.47 -8.70
CA SER A 57 -3.66 13.79 -10.12
C SER A 57 -4.98 13.70 -10.88
N ASN A 58 -6.04 13.18 -10.24
CA ASN A 58 -7.37 13.17 -10.83
C ASN A 58 -8.41 13.60 -9.79
N LEU A 59 -9.65 13.83 -10.23
CA LEU A 59 -10.70 14.39 -9.39
C LEU A 59 -11.66 13.35 -8.82
N SER A 60 -11.37 12.07 -8.97
CA SER A 60 -12.29 10.99 -8.57
C SER A 60 -12.35 10.73 -7.07
N GLY A 61 -11.49 11.37 -6.28
CA GLY A 61 -11.43 11.12 -4.84
C GLY A 61 -10.90 9.74 -4.51
N LYS A 62 -11.15 9.26 -3.28
CA LYS A 62 -10.60 7.98 -2.80
C LYS A 62 -11.18 6.77 -3.52
N SER A 63 -12.41 6.85 -4.00
CA SER A 63 -13.06 5.73 -4.69
C SER A 63 -12.37 5.39 -6.01
N GLY A 64 -11.82 6.39 -6.70
CA GLY A 64 -11.09 6.19 -7.95
C GLY A 64 -9.57 6.26 -7.78
N GLY A 65 -9.07 6.21 -6.55
CA GLY A 65 -7.66 6.42 -6.26
C GLY A 65 -6.83 5.15 -6.25
N PHE A 66 -5.80 5.17 -5.42
CA PHE A 66 -4.91 4.03 -5.24
C PHE A 66 -5.37 3.12 -4.11
N ARG A 67 -4.91 1.89 -4.17
CA ARG A 67 -5.02 0.92 -3.08
C ARG A 67 -3.62 0.51 -2.68
N VAL A 68 -3.36 0.49 -1.38
CA VAL A 68 -2.07 0.08 -0.82
C VAL A 68 -2.33 -1.14 0.06
N VAL A 69 -1.58 -2.21 -0.16
CA VAL A 69 -1.63 -3.39 0.69
C VAL A 69 -0.35 -3.46 1.50
N TYR A 70 -0.48 -3.77 2.79
CA TYR A 70 0.68 -3.84 3.67
C TYR A 70 0.55 -4.95 4.69
N PHE A 71 1.68 -5.31 5.28
CA PHE A 71 1.80 -6.32 6.33
C PHE A 71 2.28 -5.63 7.61
N LEU A 72 1.60 -5.91 8.71
CA LEU A 72 1.96 -5.36 10.02
C LEU A 72 2.73 -6.42 10.82
N LYS A 73 3.98 -6.12 11.14
CA LYS A 73 4.82 -6.98 11.96
C LYS A 73 4.75 -6.46 13.40
N THR A 74 3.79 -6.99 14.16
CA THR A 74 3.39 -6.44 15.45
C THR A 74 4.49 -6.46 16.50
N ASN A 75 5.31 -7.50 16.53
CA ASN A 75 6.38 -7.65 17.53
C ASN A 75 7.47 -6.59 17.38
N GLU A 76 7.63 -6.03 16.19
CA GLU A 76 8.68 -5.07 15.88
C GLU A 76 8.13 -3.67 15.63
N ASN A 77 6.81 -3.50 15.69
CA ASN A 77 6.13 -2.23 15.40
C ASN A 77 6.53 -1.70 14.01
N GLU A 78 6.53 -2.59 13.02
CA GLU A 78 6.92 -2.28 11.64
C GLU A 78 5.79 -2.55 10.66
N ILE A 79 5.68 -1.69 9.66
CA ILE A 79 4.80 -1.88 8.51
C ILE A 79 5.66 -2.14 7.29
N TYR A 80 5.26 -3.13 6.49
CA TYR A 80 5.90 -3.45 5.21
C TYR A 80 4.90 -3.21 4.09
N LEU A 81 5.17 -2.19 3.27
CA LEU A 81 4.32 -1.88 2.12
C LEU A 81 4.59 -2.92 1.03
N LEU A 82 3.56 -3.72 0.71
CA LEU A 82 3.71 -4.84 -0.20
C LEU A 82 3.48 -4.46 -1.66
N ASP A 83 2.47 -3.65 -1.92
CA ASP A 83 2.17 -3.19 -3.27
C ASP A 83 1.26 -1.96 -3.21
N ILE A 84 1.25 -1.21 -4.31
CA ILE A 84 0.34 -0.11 -4.55
C ILE A 84 -0.14 -0.18 -5.99
N TYR A 85 -1.43 0.04 -6.21
CA TYR A 85 -2.02 -0.04 -7.53
C TYR A 85 -3.17 0.93 -7.68
N SER A 86 -3.45 1.33 -8.92
CA SER A 86 -4.64 2.11 -9.23
C SER A 86 -5.85 1.18 -9.26
N LYS A 87 -6.95 1.59 -8.65
CA LYS A 87 -8.19 0.81 -8.68
C LYS A 87 -8.67 0.54 -10.11
N ASN A 88 -8.36 1.45 -11.04
CA ASN A 88 -8.75 1.29 -12.43
C ASN A 88 -8.00 0.17 -13.15
N ASP A 89 -6.77 -0.12 -12.70
CA ASP A 89 -5.93 -1.16 -13.31
C ASP A 89 -6.17 -2.53 -12.70
N VAL A 90 -6.40 -2.56 -11.38
CA VAL A 90 -6.58 -3.80 -10.61
C VAL A 90 -7.76 -3.59 -9.67
N SER A 91 -8.78 -4.43 -9.76
CA SER A 91 -9.95 -4.29 -8.90
C SER A 91 -9.70 -4.81 -7.49
N ASN A 92 -8.89 -5.87 -7.35
CA ASN A 92 -8.60 -6.48 -6.06
C ASN A 92 -7.37 -7.37 -6.14
N ILE A 93 -6.71 -7.61 -4.99
CA ILE A 93 -5.61 -8.57 -4.87
C ILE A 93 -6.07 -9.70 -3.97
N SER A 94 -5.86 -10.94 -4.42
CA SER A 94 -6.23 -12.14 -3.65
C SER A 94 -5.34 -12.32 -2.43
N LYS A 95 -5.84 -13.05 -1.43
CA LYS A 95 -5.07 -13.41 -0.25
C LYS A 95 -3.83 -14.20 -0.61
N ASP A 96 -3.95 -15.13 -1.58
CA ASP A 96 -2.80 -15.91 -2.05
C ASP A 96 -1.71 -15.02 -2.61
N LYS A 97 -2.07 -13.98 -3.36
CA LYS A 97 -1.09 -13.04 -3.89
C LYS A 97 -0.40 -12.26 -2.78
N LEU A 98 -1.15 -11.86 -1.75
CA LEU A 98 -0.56 -11.17 -0.59
C LEU A 98 0.44 -12.05 0.13
N ILE A 99 0.11 -13.33 0.31
CA ILE A 99 1.02 -14.29 0.94
C ILE A 99 2.29 -14.44 0.11
N GLN A 100 2.17 -14.54 -1.23
CA GLN A 100 3.33 -14.61 -2.11
C GLN A 100 4.22 -13.40 -2.00
N LEU A 101 3.62 -12.20 -1.93
CA LEU A 101 4.38 -10.96 -1.78
C LEU A 101 5.15 -10.93 -0.45
N ALA A 102 4.51 -11.36 0.64
CA ALA A 102 5.16 -11.41 1.95
C ALA A 102 6.30 -12.43 1.97
N LYS A 103 6.11 -13.60 1.34
CA LYS A 103 7.17 -14.62 1.22
C LYS A 103 8.34 -14.10 0.41
N ALA A 104 8.09 -13.39 -0.68
CA ALA A 104 9.14 -12.84 -1.54
C ALA A 104 10.01 -11.81 -0.80
N SER A 105 9.46 -11.17 0.23
CA SER A 105 10.18 -10.21 1.05
C SER A 105 10.65 -10.79 2.37
N HIS A 106 10.58 -12.13 2.53
CA HIS A 106 11.02 -12.86 3.74
C HIS A 106 10.30 -12.42 5.01
N LEU A 107 9.06 -11.95 4.90
CA LEU A 107 8.27 -11.54 6.06
C LEU A 107 7.57 -12.73 6.72
N ILE A 108 7.27 -13.75 5.95
CA ILE A 108 6.69 -15.01 6.41
C ILE A 108 7.36 -16.17 5.67
N GLN A 109 7.18 -17.38 6.20
CA GLN A 109 7.77 -18.58 5.61
C GLN A 109 6.87 -19.25 4.56
#